data_cfc74033da78ad47999bf0edbfca61af
#
_entry.id   cfc74033da78ad47999bf0edbfca61af
#
_cell.length_a   1.000
_cell.length_b   1.000
_cell.length_c   1.000
_cell.angle_alpha   90.00
_cell.angle_beta   90.00
_cell.angle_gamma   90.00
#
_symmetry.space_group_name_H-M   'P 1'
#
loop_
_entity.id
_entity.type
_entity.pdbx_description
1 polymer ?
#
loop_
_entity_poly.entity_id
_entity_poly.type
_entity_poly.pdbx_seq_one_letter_code
_entity_poly.pdbx_strand_id
1 'polypeptide(L)' 'MTIIESDWTRWASATFNGARHNIVVAAPPSQALDAWLAALPEAEFSLRGHLVADATVAKCHRTTDQVTATIEMLTVEDR' A
#
# COMPACT_ATOMS: atom_id res chain seq x y z
N MET A 1 -9.31 7.28 -8.31
CA MET A 1 -8.82 5.99 -7.75
C MET A 1 -9.84 5.44 -6.79
N THR A 2 -10.16 4.18 -6.94
CA THR A 2 -11.15 3.49 -6.10
C THR A 2 -10.47 2.34 -5.38
N ILE A 3 -10.73 2.19 -4.09
CA ILE A 3 -10.30 1.02 -3.33
C ILE A 3 -11.35 -0.07 -3.54
N ILE A 4 -10.94 -1.18 -4.17
CA ILE A 4 -11.82 -2.32 -4.45
C ILE A 4 -11.85 -3.26 -3.25
N GLU A 5 -10.70 -3.47 -2.63
CA GLU A 5 -10.55 -4.43 -1.55
C GLU A 5 -9.49 -3.92 -0.59
N SER A 6 -9.70 -4.15 0.69
CA SER A 6 -8.75 -3.81 1.72
C SER A 6 -8.81 -4.87 2.81
N ASP A 7 -7.65 -5.41 3.15
CA ASP A 7 -7.51 -6.43 4.18
C ASP A 7 -6.24 -6.16 4.99
N TRP A 8 -6.23 -6.59 6.23
CA TRP A 8 -5.06 -6.43 7.07
C TRP A 8 -4.95 -7.55 8.09
N THR A 9 -3.72 -7.85 8.48
CA THR A 9 -3.41 -8.87 9.48
C THR A 9 -2.46 -8.28 10.50
N ARG A 10 -2.77 -8.49 11.77
CA ARG A 10 -1.91 -8.07 12.87
C ARG A 10 -0.71 -8.98 12.98
N TRP A 11 0.44 -8.40 13.31
CA TRP A 11 1.63 -9.17 13.64
C TRP A 11 2.28 -8.61 14.91
N ALA A 12 3.02 -9.46 15.61
CA ALA A 12 3.72 -9.08 16.82
C ALA A 12 5.06 -9.79 16.89
N SER A 13 6.06 -9.07 17.39
CA SER A 13 7.35 -9.64 17.76
C SER A 13 7.61 -9.36 19.23
N ALA A 14 8.77 -9.76 19.73
CA ALA A 14 9.13 -9.51 21.13
C ALA A 14 9.17 -8.03 21.50
N THR A 15 9.46 -7.15 20.52
CA THR A 15 9.66 -5.72 20.75
C THR A 15 8.64 -4.83 20.04
N PHE A 16 8.00 -5.31 18.97
CA PHE A 16 7.15 -4.48 18.14
C PHE A 16 5.82 -5.15 17.84
N ASN A 17 4.80 -4.34 17.69
CA ASN A 17 3.51 -4.74 17.14
C ASN A 17 3.24 -3.94 15.88
N GLY A 18 2.51 -4.51 14.96
CA GLY A 18 2.17 -3.84 13.73
C GLY A 18 1.07 -4.53 12.97
N ALA A 19 0.94 -4.16 11.71
CA ALA A 19 -0.04 -4.74 10.81
C ALA A 19 0.53 -4.84 9.40
N ARG A 20 0.08 -5.84 8.68
CA ARG A 20 0.33 -6.03 7.27
C ARG A 20 -0.97 -5.76 6.52
N HIS A 21 -0.92 -4.84 5.58
CA HIS A 21 -2.08 -4.41 4.82
C HIS A 21 -1.97 -4.85 3.37
N ASN A 22 -3.07 -5.34 2.83
CA ASN A 22 -3.22 -5.59 1.40
C ASN A 22 -4.36 -4.72 0.89
N ILE A 23 -4.06 -3.84 -0.04
CA ILE A 23 -5.04 -2.91 -0.59
C ILE A 23 -5.05 -3.06 -2.10
N VAL A 24 -6.23 -3.32 -2.65
CA VAL A 24 -6.41 -3.38 -4.10
C VAL A 24 -7.09 -2.09 -4.55
N VAL A 25 -6.43 -1.37 -5.44
CA VAL A 25 -6.94 -0.12 -5.98
C VAL A 25 -7.14 -0.24 -7.48
N ALA A 26 -8.11 0.49 -8.01
CA ALA A 26 -8.37 0.56 -9.43
C ALA A 26 -8.52 2.02 -9.86
N ALA A 27 -7.98 2.35 -11.03
CA ALA A 27 -8.06 3.69 -11.59
C ALA A 27 -7.90 3.63 -13.11
N PRO A 28 -8.41 4.64 -13.84
CA PRO A 28 -8.08 4.78 -15.25
C PRO A 28 -6.56 4.94 -15.43
N PRO A 29 -5.98 4.42 -16.54
CA PRO A 29 -4.56 4.60 -16.80
C PRO A 29 -4.19 6.08 -16.90
N SER A 30 -3.08 6.47 -16.26
CA SER A 30 -2.57 7.83 -16.36
C SER A 30 -1.08 7.85 -15.98
N GLN A 31 -0.39 8.88 -16.43
CA GLN A 31 1.00 9.10 -16.05
C GLN A 31 1.14 9.40 -14.56
N ALA A 32 0.19 10.12 -14.01
CA ALA A 32 0.16 10.43 -12.58
C ALA A 32 0.05 9.17 -11.73
N LEU A 33 -0.80 8.23 -12.14
CA LEU A 33 -0.94 6.95 -11.47
C LEU A 33 0.34 6.13 -11.55
N ASP A 34 0.96 6.07 -12.74
CA ASP A 34 2.21 5.34 -12.94
C ASP A 34 3.32 5.91 -12.07
N ALA A 35 3.43 7.23 -12.01
CA ALA A 35 4.43 7.91 -11.18
C ALA A 35 4.19 7.64 -9.70
N TRP A 36 2.93 7.66 -9.27
CA TRP A 36 2.57 7.40 -7.87
C TRP A 36 2.91 5.97 -7.47
N LEU A 37 2.57 4.99 -8.30
CA LEU A 37 2.90 3.59 -8.03
C LEU A 37 4.41 3.35 -8.00
N ALA A 38 5.16 3.97 -8.91
CA ALA A 38 6.60 3.83 -8.97
C ALA A 38 7.30 4.47 -7.76
N ALA A 39 6.74 5.53 -7.22
CA ALA A 39 7.30 6.23 -6.06
C ALA A 39 6.90 5.60 -4.72
N LEU A 40 5.96 4.67 -4.72
CA LEU A 40 5.38 4.14 -3.49
C LEU A 40 6.41 3.52 -2.53
N PRO A 41 7.41 2.73 -2.98
CA PRO A 41 8.40 2.17 -2.06
C PRO A 41 9.26 3.21 -1.35
N GLU A 42 9.39 4.40 -1.93
CA GLU A 42 10.19 5.49 -1.37
C GLU A 42 9.33 6.57 -0.71
N ALA A 43 8.01 6.43 -0.76
CA ALA A 43 7.10 7.41 -0.20
C ALA A 43 7.14 7.42 1.32
N GLU A 44 7.09 8.61 1.89
CA GLU A 44 6.97 8.76 3.33
C GLU A 44 5.50 9.02 3.66
N PHE A 45 4.99 8.23 4.59
CA PHE A 45 3.62 8.38 5.07
C PHE A 45 3.65 8.74 6.55
N SER A 46 2.88 9.76 6.89
CA SER A 46 2.70 10.16 8.28
C SER A 46 1.37 9.64 8.77
N LEU A 47 1.41 8.59 9.56
CA LEU A 47 0.24 7.99 10.18
C LEU A 47 0.32 8.16 11.69
N ARG A 48 -0.76 8.57 12.29
CA ARG A 48 -0.81 8.81 13.73
C ARG A 48 -0.65 7.50 14.51
N GLY A 49 0.41 7.41 15.30
CA GLY A 49 0.69 6.24 16.12
C GLY A 49 1.27 5.06 15.37
N HIS A 50 1.59 5.23 14.09
CA HIS A 50 2.14 4.17 13.26
C HIS A 50 3.24 4.67 12.36
N LEU A 51 4.22 3.83 12.11
CA LEU A 51 5.26 4.05 11.12
C LEU A 51 5.03 3.08 9.96
N VAL A 52 5.11 3.58 8.73
CA VAL A 52 5.09 2.72 7.57
C VAL A 52 6.53 2.25 7.33
N ALA A 53 6.77 0.98 7.62
CA ALA A 53 8.10 0.39 7.47
C ALA A 53 8.38 0.00 6.03
N ASP A 54 7.35 -0.38 5.28
CA ASP A 54 7.48 -0.80 3.89
C ASP A 54 6.15 -0.61 3.16
N ALA A 55 6.24 -0.26 1.89
CA ALA A 55 5.09 -0.18 1.00
C ALA A 55 5.55 -0.58 -0.40
N THR A 56 4.91 -1.57 -0.98
CA THR A 56 5.28 -2.09 -2.31
C THR A 56 4.05 -2.39 -3.14
N VAL A 57 4.23 -2.36 -4.46
CA VAL A 57 3.23 -2.83 -5.41
C VAL A 57 3.51 -4.31 -5.66
N ALA A 58 2.67 -5.19 -5.09
CA ALA A 58 2.86 -6.63 -5.22
C ALA A 58 2.40 -7.16 -6.57
N LYS A 59 1.31 -6.59 -7.11
CA LYS A 59 0.76 -6.97 -8.41
C LYS A 59 0.21 -5.74 -9.09
N CYS A 60 0.30 -5.71 -10.42
CA CYS A 60 -0.30 -4.66 -11.22
C CYS A 60 -0.86 -5.29 -12.50
N HIS A 61 -2.14 -5.12 -12.72
CA HIS A 61 -2.82 -5.59 -13.91
C HIS A 61 -3.34 -4.40 -14.69
N ARG A 62 -3.00 -4.34 -15.97
CA ARG A 62 -3.37 -3.24 -16.85
C ARG A 62 -4.23 -3.73 -18.01
N THR A 63 -5.31 -3.01 -18.23
CA THR A 63 -6.11 -3.13 -19.44
C THR A 63 -6.12 -1.78 -20.14
N THR A 64 -6.78 -1.70 -21.28
CA THR A 64 -6.92 -0.45 -22.03
C THR A 64 -7.66 0.61 -21.18
N ASP A 65 -8.59 0.20 -20.35
CA ASP A 65 -9.50 1.10 -19.64
C ASP A 65 -9.18 1.26 -18.16
N GLN A 66 -8.38 0.35 -17.58
CA GLN A 66 -8.23 0.32 -16.14
C GLN A 66 -6.89 -0.28 -15.72
N VAL A 67 -6.35 0.27 -14.64
CA VAL A 67 -5.20 -0.30 -13.93
C VAL A 67 -5.69 -0.77 -12.56
N THR A 68 -5.40 -2.02 -12.23
CA THR A 68 -5.68 -2.60 -10.92
C THR A 68 -4.35 -2.95 -10.27
N ALA A 69 -4.09 -2.40 -9.10
CA ALA A 69 -2.84 -2.64 -8.38
C ALA A 69 -3.11 -3.16 -6.98
N THR A 70 -2.33 -4.15 -6.57
CA THR A 70 -2.33 -4.65 -5.20
C THR A 70 -1.14 -4.06 -4.47
N ILE A 71 -1.40 -3.32 -3.41
CA ILE A 71 -0.39 -2.65 -2.61
C ILE A 71 -0.25 -3.40 -1.30
N GLU A 72 0.97 -3.79 -0.96
CA GLU A 72 1.29 -4.37 0.34
C GLU A 72 2.00 -3.32 1.17
N MET A 73 1.55 -3.14 2.39
CA MET A 73 2.10 -2.16 3.31
C MET A 73 2.33 -2.79 4.67
N LEU A 74 3.49 -2.53 5.24
CA LEU A 74 3.84 -2.98 6.57
C LEU A 74 3.89 -1.78 7.51
N THR A 75 3.13 -1.83 8.57
CA THR A 75 3.14 -0.78 9.59
C THR A 75 3.64 -1.30 10.92
N VAL A 76 4.25 -0.43 11.70
CA VAL A 76 4.74 -0.70 13.05
C VAL A 76 4.09 0.33 13.96
N GLU A 77 3.55 -0.11 15.09
CA GLU A 77 3.00 0.81 16.09
C GLU A 77 4.13 1.64 16.70
N ASP A 78 3.94 2.94 16.68
CA ASP A 78 4.82 3.89 17.33
C ASP A 78 4.28 4.14 18.75
N ARG A 79 5.16 4.12 19.72
CA ARG A 79 4.80 4.36 21.13
C ARG A 79 5.16 5.76 21.58
#